data_3c92e79f7e11de2d9bb0472968c2e38a
#
_entry.id   3c92e79f7e11de2d9bb0472968c2e38a
#
_cell.length_a   1.000
_cell.length_b   1.000
_cell.length_c   1.000
_cell.angle_alpha   90.00
_cell.angle_beta   90.00
_cell.angle_gamma   90.00
#
_symmetry.space_group_name_H-M   'P 1'
#
loop_
_entity.id
_entity.type
_entity.pdbx_description
1 polymer ?
#
loop_
_entity_poly.entity_id
_entity_poly.type
_entity_poly.pdbx_seq_one_letter_code
_entity_poly.pdbx_strand_id
1 'polypeptide(L)'
;MSKFLLRLLTAALLLLWFHRNAVADCVDSIHLEVKAVQCYGLRNGTVHVDAVIGGEPPFFYSIDGQSFSTNPTFDHLWPGDYTLYVRDASNCVKEWPVNVPEEEEVRVHLYADKDTVLEGGPVELRAVITPEGTQLSAIEWRPPDLFERQDSVYQRVNISEKTTFAIEIHTPEGCLARDQVMVEVEKINLYFPNIIKPGSNQDAYFTAFAGEGVSRIVMMQVFSRGGGLVFERRDFAPNDPLRGWNGRWQGKYVQPGVYPWTAVVEYLDGKQKYFQGNVTVVN
;
A
#
# COMPACT_ATOMS: atom_id res chain seq x y z
N MET A 1 -88.65 50.85 -17.64
CA MET A 1 -87.30 50.68 -18.22
C MET A 1 -86.19 50.88 -17.20
N SER A 2 -86.42 51.21 -15.95
CA SER A 2 -85.35 51.57 -14.95
C SER A 2 -84.80 50.41 -14.08
N LYS A 3 -85.57 49.34 -13.93
CA LYS A 3 -85.17 48.23 -12.98
C LYS A 3 -84.37 47.12 -13.70
N PHE A 4 -84.35 47.04 -14.98
CA PHE A 4 -83.60 46.01 -15.74
C PHE A 4 -82.16 46.43 -16.02
N LEU A 5 -81.89 47.73 -16.20
CA LEU A 5 -80.53 48.22 -16.39
C LEU A 5 -79.71 48.16 -15.08
N LEU A 6 -80.35 48.31 -13.88
CA LEU A 6 -79.67 48.27 -12.61
C LEU A 6 -79.19 46.85 -12.22
N ARG A 7 -79.91 45.81 -12.64
CA ARG A 7 -79.55 44.40 -12.40
C ARG A 7 -78.42 43.90 -13.33
N LEU A 8 -78.27 44.45 -14.51
CA LEU A 8 -77.20 44.14 -15.45
C LEU A 8 -75.85 44.79 -15.00
N LEU A 9 -75.88 45.98 -14.41
CA LEU A 9 -74.74 46.68 -13.92
C LEU A 9 -74.14 46.01 -12.61
N THR A 10 -75.02 45.46 -11.75
CA THR A 10 -74.58 44.74 -10.57
C THR A 10 -74.02 43.34 -10.89
N ALA A 11 -74.54 42.67 -11.93
CA ALA A 11 -73.96 41.41 -12.35
C ALA A 11 -72.61 41.60 -13.08
N ALA A 12 -72.37 42.70 -13.79
CA ALA A 12 -71.10 43.00 -14.43
C ALA A 12 -70.03 43.43 -13.39
N LEU A 13 -70.43 44.13 -12.31
CA LEU A 13 -69.51 44.47 -11.21
C LEU A 13 -69.14 43.26 -10.33
N LEU A 14 -70.02 42.25 -10.19
CA LEU A 14 -69.75 41.04 -9.44
C LEU A 14 -68.81 40.08 -10.24
N LEU A 15 -68.79 40.13 -11.56
CA LEU A 15 -67.89 39.36 -12.41
C LEU A 15 -66.47 39.98 -12.43
N LEU A 16 -66.30 41.24 -12.14
CA LEU A 16 -64.98 41.90 -12.06
C LEU A 16 -64.29 41.71 -10.72
N TRP A 17 -64.95 41.21 -9.67
CA TRP A 17 -64.38 40.99 -8.36
C TRP A 17 -63.78 39.58 -8.18
N PHE A 18 -63.89 38.66 -9.16
CA PHE A 18 -63.34 37.34 -9.11
C PHE A 18 -62.03 37.17 -9.92
N HIS A 19 -61.45 38.27 -10.44
CA HIS A 19 -60.04 38.22 -10.76
C HIS A 19 -59.26 38.37 -9.46
N ARG A 20 -59.26 37.30 -8.64
CA ARG A 20 -58.16 37.08 -7.72
C ARG A 20 -56.88 37.10 -8.58
N ASN A 21 -56.11 38.17 -8.44
CA ASN A 21 -54.72 38.08 -8.80
C ASN A 21 -54.19 36.88 -8.00
N ALA A 22 -54.15 35.72 -8.62
CA ALA A 22 -53.32 34.62 -8.12
C ALA A 22 -51.92 35.22 -8.11
N VAL A 23 -51.47 35.69 -6.98
CA VAL A 23 -50.04 35.88 -6.76
C VAL A 23 -49.48 34.51 -7.00
N ALA A 24 -48.77 34.34 -8.09
CA ALA A 24 -48.08 33.09 -8.36
C ALA A 24 -47.23 32.82 -7.15
N ASP A 25 -47.63 31.81 -6.36
CA ASP A 25 -46.83 31.40 -5.21
C ASP A 25 -45.51 30.87 -5.74
N CYS A 26 -44.42 31.45 -5.29
CA CYS A 26 -43.09 31.02 -5.61
C CYS A 26 -42.87 29.56 -5.14
N VAL A 27 -41.82 28.90 -5.60
CA VAL A 27 -41.44 27.56 -5.10
C VAL A 27 -41.38 27.54 -3.61
N ASP A 28 -42.10 26.63 -2.94
CA ASP A 28 -42.17 26.54 -1.48
C ASP A 28 -41.02 25.72 -0.93
N SER A 29 -40.79 24.55 -1.49
CA SER A 29 -39.73 23.61 -1.05
C SER A 29 -39.28 22.73 -2.19
N ILE A 30 -38.13 22.09 -1.95
CA ILE A 30 -37.53 21.13 -2.88
C ILE A 30 -37.11 19.87 -2.14
N HIS A 31 -37.12 18.73 -2.83
CA HIS A 31 -36.47 17.52 -2.40
C HIS A 31 -35.16 17.35 -3.16
N LEU A 32 -34.08 17.12 -2.43
CA LEU A 32 -32.73 16.97 -2.97
C LEU A 32 -32.15 15.61 -2.64
N GLU A 33 -31.51 14.97 -3.63
CA GLU A 33 -30.55 13.91 -3.42
C GLU A 33 -29.15 14.48 -3.63
N VAL A 34 -28.29 14.38 -2.59
CA VAL A 34 -26.90 14.81 -2.65
C VAL A 34 -26.01 13.56 -2.50
N LYS A 35 -25.14 13.32 -3.47
CA LYS A 35 -24.12 12.28 -3.39
C LYS A 35 -22.79 12.91 -3.04
N ALA A 36 -22.17 12.40 -1.98
CA ALA A 36 -20.85 12.79 -1.56
C ALA A 36 -19.79 12.52 -2.64
N VAL A 37 -18.68 13.24 -2.56
CA VAL A 37 -17.48 12.89 -3.29
C VAL A 37 -16.95 11.58 -2.73
N GLN A 38 -16.81 10.54 -3.57
CA GLN A 38 -16.53 9.18 -3.13
C GLN A 38 -15.14 9.02 -2.52
N CYS A 39 -14.14 9.73 -3.05
CA CYS A 39 -12.77 9.68 -2.54
C CYS A 39 -12.23 11.10 -2.43
N TYR A 40 -11.44 11.31 -1.39
CA TYR A 40 -10.78 12.58 -1.13
C TYR A 40 -10.08 13.15 -2.38
N GLY A 41 -10.32 14.44 -2.65
CA GLY A 41 -9.72 15.16 -3.77
C GLY A 41 -10.31 14.85 -5.14
N LEU A 42 -11.40 14.07 -5.24
CA LEU A 42 -12.10 13.86 -6.50
C LEU A 42 -13.15 14.95 -6.76
N ARG A 43 -13.58 14.99 -8.00
CA ARG A 43 -14.65 15.88 -8.50
C ARG A 43 -15.79 15.03 -9.07
N ASN A 44 -16.49 14.28 -8.21
CA ASN A 44 -17.57 13.38 -8.62
C ASN A 44 -18.81 13.49 -7.75
N GLY A 45 -18.92 14.55 -6.95
CA GLY A 45 -20.14 14.89 -6.22
C GLY A 45 -21.29 15.22 -7.17
N THR A 46 -22.52 14.90 -6.74
CA THR A 46 -23.73 15.21 -7.50
C THR A 46 -24.79 15.82 -6.61
N VAL A 47 -25.58 16.73 -7.19
CA VAL A 47 -26.79 17.28 -6.60
C VAL A 47 -27.92 17.07 -7.60
N HIS A 48 -28.99 16.40 -7.16
CA HIS A 48 -30.17 16.15 -7.99
C HIS A 48 -31.42 16.69 -7.29
N VAL A 49 -32.27 17.41 -8.03
CA VAL A 49 -33.57 17.86 -7.53
C VAL A 49 -34.62 16.83 -7.94
N ASP A 50 -35.09 16.06 -6.94
CA ASP A 50 -36.10 15.01 -7.15
C ASP A 50 -37.49 15.58 -7.39
N ALA A 51 -37.83 16.64 -6.61
CA ALA A 51 -39.14 17.26 -6.70
C ALA A 51 -39.09 18.74 -6.32
N VAL A 52 -39.98 19.51 -6.90
CA VAL A 52 -40.28 20.91 -6.59
C VAL A 52 -41.71 21.00 -6.14
N ILE A 53 -41.94 21.66 -5.00
CA ILE A 53 -43.28 21.86 -4.42
C ILE A 53 -43.60 23.35 -4.48
N GLY A 54 -44.79 23.72 -4.97
CA GLY A 54 -45.17 25.11 -5.25
C GLY A 54 -44.56 25.63 -6.54
N GLY A 55 -44.87 26.91 -6.89
CA GLY A 55 -44.46 27.55 -8.10
C GLY A 55 -45.14 27.06 -9.36
N GLU A 56 -44.86 27.66 -10.50
CA GLU A 56 -45.44 27.35 -11.82
C GLU A 56 -44.41 26.62 -12.71
N PRO A 57 -44.68 25.38 -13.20
CA PRO A 57 -43.79 24.73 -14.16
C PRO A 57 -43.87 25.42 -15.55
N PRO A 58 -42.78 25.36 -16.40
CA PRO A 58 -41.55 24.58 -16.16
C PRO A 58 -40.58 25.25 -15.21
N PHE A 59 -39.79 24.37 -14.48
CA PHE A 59 -38.75 24.81 -13.59
C PHE A 59 -37.39 24.83 -14.26
N PHE A 60 -36.57 25.78 -13.85
CA PHE A 60 -35.21 25.94 -14.34
C PHE A 60 -34.26 25.98 -13.12
N TYR A 61 -33.14 25.28 -13.24
CA TYR A 61 -32.18 25.06 -12.14
C TYR A 61 -30.83 25.68 -12.48
N SER A 62 -30.16 26.21 -11.47
CA SER A 62 -28.81 26.76 -11.57
C SER A 62 -28.05 26.55 -10.29
N ILE A 63 -26.71 26.36 -10.36
CA ILE A 63 -25.82 26.26 -9.19
C ILE A 63 -24.87 27.48 -9.10
N ASP A 64 -24.90 28.36 -10.11
CA ASP A 64 -24.10 29.58 -10.20
C ASP A 64 -24.97 30.86 -10.16
N GLY A 65 -26.30 30.72 -10.15
CA GLY A 65 -27.26 31.81 -10.20
C GLY A 65 -27.36 32.55 -11.52
N GLN A 66 -26.59 32.14 -12.54
CA GLN A 66 -26.51 32.80 -13.85
C GLN A 66 -27.04 31.90 -15.00
N SER A 67 -26.55 30.66 -15.04
CA SER A 67 -26.83 29.70 -16.09
C SER A 67 -27.97 28.77 -15.66
N PHE A 68 -29.19 29.06 -16.14
CA PHE A 68 -30.37 28.24 -15.85
C PHE A 68 -30.64 27.23 -16.94
N SER A 69 -30.92 25.98 -16.58
CA SER A 69 -31.34 24.90 -17.48
C SER A 69 -32.51 24.11 -16.93
N THR A 70 -33.17 23.32 -17.75
CA THR A 70 -34.22 22.38 -17.32
C THR A 70 -33.67 21.07 -16.74
N ASN A 71 -32.34 20.85 -16.81
CA ASN A 71 -31.72 19.70 -16.21
C ASN A 71 -31.66 19.86 -14.68
N PRO A 72 -32.32 18.96 -13.90
CA PRO A 72 -32.33 19.04 -12.45
C PRO A 72 -31.06 18.45 -11.77
N THR A 73 -30.07 17.99 -12.55
CA THR A 73 -28.88 17.30 -12.06
C THR A 73 -27.63 18.11 -12.33
N PHE A 74 -26.82 18.23 -11.30
CA PHE A 74 -25.49 18.84 -11.34
C PHE A 74 -24.45 17.80 -10.98
N ASP A 75 -23.62 17.45 -11.97
CA ASP A 75 -22.57 16.45 -11.85
C ASP A 75 -21.20 17.09 -11.74
N HIS A 76 -20.19 16.28 -11.38
CA HIS A 76 -18.79 16.68 -11.33
C HIS A 76 -18.55 17.87 -10.38
N LEU A 77 -19.22 17.86 -9.23
CA LEU A 77 -19.03 18.87 -8.20
C LEU A 77 -17.82 18.53 -7.33
N TRP A 78 -17.06 19.55 -6.99
CA TRP A 78 -16.10 19.47 -5.89
C TRP A 78 -16.82 19.36 -4.55
N PRO A 79 -16.21 18.85 -3.49
CA PRO A 79 -16.77 18.97 -2.15
C PRO A 79 -16.86 20.43 -1.73
N GLY A 80 -17.89 20.78 -0.96
CA GLY A 80 -18.07 22.14 -0.45
C GLY A 80 -19.49 22.63 -0.52
N ASP A 81 -19.65 23.90 -0.19
CA ASP A 81 -20.95 24.57 -0.11
C ASP A 81 -21.31 25.22 -1.45
N TYR A 82 -22.56 24.97 -1.86
CA TYR A 82 -23.17 25.52 -3.07
C TYR A 82 -24.47 26.21 -2.74
N THR A 83 -24.94 27.07 -3.63
CA THR A 83 -26.28 27.62 -3.62
C THR A 83 -27.02 27.13 -4.85
N LEU A 84 -28.07 26.35 -4.64
CA LEU A 84 -28.97 25.92 -5.70
C LEU A 84 -30.07 26.96 -5.89
N TYR A 85 -30.25 27.40 -7.12
CA TYR A 85 -31.30 28.32 -7.54
C TYR A 85 -32.35 27.55 -8.34
N VAL A 86 -33.63 27.72 -7.99
CA VAL A 86 -34.75 27.22 -8.76
C VAL A 86 -35.62 28.40 -9.21
N ARG A 87 -35.80 28.51 -10.48
CA ARG A 87 -36.67 29.53 -11.14
C ARG A 87 -37.86 28.87 -11.76
N ASP A 88 -39.04 29.37 -11.45
CA ASP A 88 -40.30 28.93 -12.08
C ASP A 88 -40.65 29.71 -13.35
N ALA A 89 -41.79 29.34 -14.01
CA ALA A 89 -42.26 30.00 -15.22
C ALA A 89 -42.68 31.46 -14.99
N SER A 90 -43.03 31.84 -13.77
CA SER A 90 -43.35 33.26 -13.41
C SER A 90 -42.10 34.12 -13.20
N ASN A 91 -40.89 33.56 -13.40
CA ASN A 91 -39.57 34.15 -13.08
C ASN A 91 -39.33 34.36 -11.58
N CYS A 92 -40.08 33.71 -10.72
CA CYS A 92 -39.72 33.69 -9.30
C CYS A 92 -38.49 32.79 -9.06
N VAL A 93 -37.48 33.30 -8.40
CA VAL A 93 -36.23 32.59 -8.08
C VAL A 93 -36.15 32.40 -6.56
N LYS A 94 -35.88 31.19 -6.13
CA LYS A 94 -35.53 30.86 -4.74
C LYS A 94 -34.20 30.13 -4.66
N GLU A 95 -33.58 30.22 -3.51
CA GLU A 95 -32.25 29.77 -3.22
C GLU A 95 -32.27 28.74 -2.09
N TRP A 96 -31.45 27.69 -2.21
CA TRP A 96 -31.22 26.68 -1.17
C TRP A 96 -29.73 26.44 -0.98
N PRO A 97 -29.23 26.50 0.24
CA PRO A 97 -27.87 26.06 0.53
C PRO A 97 -27.77 24.55 0.39
N VAL A 98 -26.75 24.06 -0.27
CA VAL A 98 -26.49 22.64 -0.48
C VAL A 98 -25.02 22.38 -0.19
N ASN A 99 -24.75 21.46 0.74
CA ASN A 99 -23.41 20.99 0.98
C ASN A 99 -23.16 19.67 0.25
N VAL A 100 -22.10 19.60 -0.55
CA VAL A 100 -21.59 18.36 -1.12
C VAL A 100 -20.49 17.83 -0.20
N PRO A 101 -20.74 16.76 0.57
CA PRO A 101 -19.77 16.25 1.51
C PRO A 101 -18.61 15.53 0.81
N GLU A 102 -17.50 15.42 1.51
CA GLU A 102 -16.32 14.65 1.12
C GLU A 102 -16.05 13.58 2.15
N GLU A 103 -15.69 12.38 1.69
CA GLU A 103 -15.21 11.31 2.56
C GLU A 103 -13.80 11.63 3.08
N GLU A 104 -13.47 11.12 4.26
CA GLU A 104 -12.14 11.27 4.83
C GLU A 104 -11.08 10.61 3.94
N GLU A 105 -9.90 11.25 3.85
CA GLU A 105 -8.79 10.71 3.05
C GLU A 105 -8.30 9.38 3.62
N VAL A 106 -8.41 8.33 2.82
CA VAL A 106 -7.81 7.03 3.15
C VAL A 106 -6.32 7.08 2.89
N ARG A 107 -5.54 6.79 3.94
CA ARG A 107 -4.07 6.73 3.88
C ARG A 107 -3.59 5.39 4.38
N VAL A 108 -2.47 4.93 3.85
CA VAL A 108 -1.73 3.79 4.36
C VAL A 108 -0.30 4.24 4.67
N HIS A 109 0.24 3.78 5.80
CA HIS A 109 1.64 3.96 6.13
C HIS A 109 2.31 2.62 6.37
N LEU A 110 3.39 2.36 5.63
CA LEU A 110 4.10 1.08 5.64
C LEU A 110 5.38 1.18 6.47
N TYR A 111 5.48 0.34 7.48
CA TYR A 111 6.65 0.21 8.35
C TYR A 111 7.36 -1.11 8.11
N ALA A 112 8.68 -1.08 8.13
CA ALA A 112 9.53 -2.25 8.35
C ALA A 112 10.10 -2.21 9.78
N ASP A 113 10.24 -3.37 10.41
CA ASP A 113 10.85 -3.48 11.75
C ASP A 113 12.34 -3.14 11.75
N LYS A 114 12.99 -3.20 10.58
CA LYS A 114 14.40 -2.89 10.35
C LYS A 114 14.58 -2.21 9.00
N ASP A 115 15.51 -1.27 8.93
CA ASP A 115 15.97 -0.62 7.70
C ASP A 115 17.09 -1.40 6.99
N THR A 116 17.78 -2.30 7.74
CA THR A 116 18.87 -3.14 7.26
C THR A 116 18.79 -4.52 7.88
N VAL A 117 18.96 -5.57 7.07
CA VAL A 117 19.02 -6.96 7.50
C VAL A 117 20.21 -7.68 6.86
N LEU A 118 20.64 -8.77 7.48
CA LEU A 118 21.65 -9.65 6.85
C LEU A 118 21.02 -10.44 5.68
N GLU A 119 21.84 -10.82 4.71
CA GLU A 119 21.45 -11.65 3.56
C GLU A 119 20.68 -12.90 4.01
N GLY A 120 19.42 -13.03 3.53
CA GLY A 120 18.51 -14.08 3.94
C GLY A 120 17.77 -13.84 5.25
N GLY A 121 18.01 -12.72 5.93
CA GLY A 121 17.35 -12.36 7.18
C GLY A 121 15.89 -11.97 7.02
N PRO A 122 15.09 -12.11 8.10
CA PRO A 122 13.67 -11.76 8.09
C PRO A 122 13.45 -10.26 8.25
N VAL A 123 12.43 -9.78 7.55
CA VAL A 123 11.83 -8.44 7.68
C VAL A 123 10.37 -8.60 8.04
N GLU A 124 9.91 -7.88 9.04
CA GLU A 124 8.51 -7.77 9.41
C GLU A 124 7.96 -6.44 8.90
N LEU A 125 6.92 -6.52 8.08
CA LEU A 125 6.25 -5.38 7.47
C LEU A 125 4.87 -5.20 8.10
N ARG A 126 4.53 -3.96 8.43
CA ARG A 126 3.23 -3.60 8.99
C ARG A 126 2.68 -2.37 8.28
N ALA A 127 1.47 -2.49 7.75
CA ALA A 127 0.70 -1.36 7.23
C ALA A 127 -0.28 -0.84 8.29
N VAL A 128 -0.31 0.48 8.46
CA VAL A 128 -1.28 1.20 9.29
C VAL A 128 -2.16 2.03 8.38
N ILE A 129 -3.47 1.81 8.48
CA ILE A 129 -4.47 2.45 7.64
C ILE A 129 -5.24 3.48 8.46
N THR A 130 -5.45 4.64 7.91
CA THR A 130 -6.26 5.72 8.49
C THR A 130 -7.29 6.21 7.47
N PRO A 131 -8.54 6.47 7.90
CA PRO A 131 -9.09 6.31 9.25
C PRO A 131 -9.08 4.85 9.75
N GLU A 132 -9.04 4.67 11.08
CA GLU A 132 -9.14 3.32 11.67
C GLU A 132 -10.51 2.71 11.36
N GLY A 133 -10.52 1.42 11.00
CA GLY A 133 -11.76 0.72 10.63
C GLY A 133 -12.16 0.86 9.17
N THR A 134 -11.36 1.54 8.33
CA THR A 134 -11.59 1.60 6.87
C THR A 134 -11.77 0.19 6.30
N GLN A 135 -12.88 -0.01 5.59
CA GLN A 135 -13.14 -1.27 4.88
C GLN A 135 -12.26 -1.34 3.63
N LEU A 136 -11.67 -2.51 3.40
CA LEU A 136 -10.84 -2.75 2.23
C LEU A 136 -11.48 -3.79 1.31
N SER A 137 -11.46 -3.53 0.02
CA SER A 137 -11.84 -4.48 -1.03
C SER A 137 -10.65 -5.27 -1.54
N ALA A 138 -9.44 -4.68 -1.53
CA ALA A 138 -8.21 -5.35 -1.92
C ALA A 138 -6.98 -4.77 -1.22
N ILE A 139 -5.96 -5.62 -1.05
CA ILE A 139 -4.61 -5.26 -0.63
C ILE A 139 -3.65 -5.88 -1.64
N GLU A 140 -2.71 -5.10 -2.16
CA GLU A 140 -1.68 -5.57 -3.08
C GLU A 140 -0.30 -5.25 -2.53
N TRP A 141 0.53 -6.28 -2.37
CA TRP A 141 1.92 -6.15 -1.96
C TRP A 141 2.88 -6.28 -3.14
N ARG A 142 3.97 -5.53 -3.11
CA ARG A 142 5.04 -5.60 -4.11
C ARG A 142 6.43 -5.69 -3.45
N PRO A 143 7.36 -6.48 -4.02
CA PRO A 143 7.19 -7.36 -5.19
C PRO A 143 6.32 -8.58 -4.86
N PRO A 144 5.43 -9.02 -5.76
CA PRO A 144 4.41 -10.03 -5.46
C PRO A 144 4.99 -11.41 -5.11
N ASP A 145 6.15 -11.76 -5.67
CA ASP A 145 6.80 -13.07 -5.51
C ASP A 145 7.32 -13.32 -4.09
N LEU A 146 7.42 -12.29 -3.26
CA LEU A 146 7.89 -12.42 -1.88
C LEU A 146 6.76 -12.74 -0.89
N PHE A 147 5.50 -12.62 -1.30
CA PHE A 147 4.35 -12.73 -0.41
C PHE A 147 3.48 -13.91 -0.79
N GLU A 148 3.34 -14.87 0.12
CA GLU A 148 2.44 -16.02 -0.06
C GLU A 148 0.96 -15.60 0.01
N ARG A 149 0.65 -14.54 0.76
CA ARG A 149 -0.69 -13.98 0.95
C ARG A 149 -0.67 -12.48 0.72
N GLN A 150 -1.70 -11.98 0.03
CA GLN A 150 -1.84 -10.55 -0.27
C GLN A 150 -2.87 -9.85 0.64
N ASP A 151 -3.67 -10.60 1.39
CA ASP A 151 -4.84 -10.14 2.13
C ASP A 151 -4.57 -9.67 3.57
N SER A 152 -3.31 -9.51 3.95
CA SER A 152 -2.91 -9.14 5.32
C SER A 152 -2.16 -7.81 5.34
N VAL A 153 -2.45 -6.99 6.34
CA VAL A 153 -1.71 -5.75 6.65
C VAL A 153 -0.38 -6.02 7.38
N TYR A 154 -0.09 -7.27 7.69
CA TYR A 154 1.16 -7.73 8.28
C TYR A 154 1.78 -8.81 7.41
N GLN A 155 3.09 -8.67 7.14
CA GLN A 155 3.86 -9.62 6.35
C GLN A 155 5.20 -9.91 7.02
N ARG A 156 5.71 -11.12 6.81
CA ARG A 156 7.07 -11.49 7.21
C ARG A 156 7.74 -12.19 6.04
N VAL A 157 8.85 -11.64 5.58
CA VAL A 157 9.58 -12.12 4.40
C VAL A 157 11.08 -12.19 4.67
N ASN A 158 11.79 -13.05 3.95
CA ASN A 158 13.25 -13.10 3.97
C ASN A 158 13.79 -12.52 2.66
N ILE A 159 14.77 -11.63 2.76
CA ILE A 159 15.36 -10.99 1.59
C ILE A 159 16.87 -11.24 1.50
N SER A 160 17.38 -11.40 0.28
CA SER A 160 18.80 -11.63 0.00
C SER A 160 19.45 -10.47 -0.76
N GLU A 161 18.65 -9.47 -1.14
CA GLU A 161 19.11 -8.26 -1.82
C GLU A 161 18.25 -7.06 -1.39
N LYS A 162 18.80 -5.86 -1.54
CA LYS A 162 18.10 -4.61 -1.31
C LYS A 162 16.73 -4.64 -1.95
N THR A 163 15.69 -4.43 -1.16
CA THR A 163 14.30 -4.55 -1.60
C THR A 163 13.49 -3.31 -1.21
N THR A 164 12.74 -2.78 -2.15
CA THR A 164 11.69 -1.79 -1.88
C THR A 164 10.35 -2.51 -1.83
N PHE A 165 9.74 -2.50 -0.66
CA PHE A 165 8.39 -3.01 -0.45
C PHE A 165 7.39 -1.89 -0.69
N ALA A 166 6.31 -2.19 -1.37
CA ALA A 166 5.20 -1.28 -1.53
C ALA A 166 3.88 -1.99 -1.21
N ILE A 167 2.94 -1.22 -0.70
CA ILE A 167 1.57 -1.65 -0.48
C ILE A 167 0.62 -0.73 -1.23
N GLU A 168 -0.40 -1.31 -1.83
CA GLU A 168 -1.53 -0.62 -2.43
C GLU A 168 -2.81 -1.16 -1.82
N ILE A 169 -3.69 -0.29 -1.35
CA ILE A 169 -4.97 -0.67 -0.76
C ILE A 169 -6.11 -0.03 -1.54
N HIS A 170 -7.21 -0.76 -1.68
CA HIS A 170 -8.44 -0.32 -2.33
C HIS A 170 -9.60 -0.40 -1.37
N THR A 171 -10.49 0.59 -1.39
CA THR A 171 -11.77 0.53 -0.69
C THR A 171 -12.90 0.03 -1.59
N PRO A 172 -14.05 -0.39 -1.06
CA PRO A 172 -15.22 -0.76 -1.88
C PRO A 172 -15.71 0.39 -2.78
N GLU A 173 -15.51 1.63 -2.38
CA GLU A 173 -15.87 2.84 -3.12
C GLU A 173 -14.89 3.14 -4.26
N GLY A 174 -13.77 2.41 -4.32
CA GLY A 174 -12.72 2.56 -5.33
C GLY A 174 -11.62 3.57 -4.96
N CYS A 175 -11.55 3.99 -3.70
CA CYS A 175 -10.45 4.83 -3.24
C CYS A 175 -9.17 4.02 -3.14
N LEU A 176 -8.04 4.68 -3.43
CA LEU A 176 -6.72 4.08 -3.53
C LEU A 176 -5.75 4.82 -2.61
N ALA A 177 -4.98 4.06 -1.79
CA ALA A 177 -3.84 4.60 -1.07
C ALA A 177 -2.62 3.69 -1.24
N ARG A 178 -1.42 4.30 -1.22
CA ARG A 178 -0.14 3.61 -1.44
C ARG A 178 0.92 4.14 -0.50
N ASP A 179 1.84 3.23 -0.12
CA ASP A 179 3.08 3.62 0.54
C ASP A 179 4.18 2.60 0.22
N GLN A 180 5.42 2.96 0.50
CA GLN A 180 6.57 2.10 0.27
C GLN A 180 7.65 2.30 1.33
N VAL A 181 8.40 1.23 1.59
CA VAL A 181 9.57 1.23 2.46
C VAL A 181 10.69 0.44 1.82
N MET A 182 11.92 0.92 1.97
CA MET A 182 13.11 0.26 1.45
C MET A 182 13.89 -0.36 2.60
N VAL A 183 14.34 -1.61 2.38
CA VAL A 183 15.21 -2.33 3.32
C VAL A 183 16.51 -2.71 2.62
N GLU A 184 17.63 -2.35 3.23
CA GLU A 184 18.96 -2.69 2.76
C GLU A 184 19.34 -4.10 3.22
N VAL A 185 20.24 -4.74 2.47
CA VAL A 185 20.78 -6.06 2.80
C VAL A 185 22.28 -5.97 2.95
N GLU A 186 22.75 -6.30 4.14
CA GLU A 186 24.17 -6.47 4.40
C GLU A 186 24.59 -7.90 4.04
N LYS A 187 25.61 -8.00 3.17
CA LYS A 187 26.12 -9.30 2.72
C LYS A 187 26.87 -10.01 3.83
N ILE A 188 26.65 -11.30 3.90
CA ILE A 188 27.34 -12.15 4.86
C ILE A 188 28.79 -12.33 4.39
N ASN A 189 29.72 -11.88 5.19
CA ASN A 189 31.13 -12.10 4.98
C ASN A 189 31.49 -13.53 5.41
N LEU A 190 31.92 -14.37 4.46
CA LEU A 190 32.42 -15.70 4.69
C LEU A 190 33.80 -15.84 4.02
N TYR A 191 34.78 -16.26 4.81
CA TYR A 191 36.15 -16.39 4.38
C TYR A 191 36.72 -17.75 4.75
N PHE A 192 37.43 -18.39 3.81
CA PHE A 192 38.26 -19.56 4.03
C PHE A 192 39.72 -19.19 3.73
N PRO A 193 40.68 -19.45 4.66
CA PRO A 193 42.07 -19.19 4.41
C PRO A 193 42.57 -19.92 3.18
N ASN A 194 43.41 -19.29 2.36
CA ASN A 194 44.05 -19.93 1.21
C ASN A 194 45.42 -20.53 1.52
N ILE A 195 45.95 -20.30 2.73
CA ILE A 195 47.23 -20.79 3.22
C ILE A 195 47.12 -21.12 4.70
N ILE A 196 47.82 -22.20 5.10
CA ILE A 196 48.04 -22.54 6.51
C ILE A 196 49.52 -22.92 6.72
N LYS A 197 49.99 -22.60 7.95
CA LYS A 197 51.32 -23.02 8.46
C LYS A 197 51.11 -23.88 9.71
N PRO A 198 51.04 -25.20 9.59
CA PRO A 198 50.81 -26.09 10.70
C PRO A 198 51.85 -25.91 11.80
N GLY A 199 51.37 -25.80 13.05
CA GLY A 199 52.22 -25.57 14.22
C GLY A 199 52.63 -24.11 14.45
N SER A 200 52.19 -23.15 13.64
CA SER A 200 52.34 -21.72 13.92
C SER A 200 51.36 -21.24 15.00
N ASN A 201 51.57 -20.03 15.49
CA ASN A 201 50.68 -19.46 16.50
C ASN A 201 49.44 -18.75 15.89
N GLN A 202 49.47 -18.39 14.58
CA GLN A 202 48.43 -17.59 13.93
C GLN A 202 47.71 -18.34 12.81
N ASP A 203 48.39 -18.98 11.89
CA ASP A 203 47.81 -19.58 10.69
C ASP A 203 47.84 -21.11 10.73
N ALA A 204 47.64 -21.69 11.90
CA ALA A 204 47.81 -23.14 12.12
C ALA A 204 46.64 -23.99 11.59
N TYR A 205 45.48 -23.38 11.35
CA TYR A 205 44.23 -24.09 11.05
C TYR A 205 43.55 -23.56 9.81
N PHE A 206 42.99 -24.48 9.02
CA PHE A 206 42.09 -24.19 7.95
C PHE A 206 40.67 -24.36 8.46
N THR A 207 39.89 -23.28 8.56
CA THR A 207 38.48 -23.29 8.97
C THR A 207 37.70 -22.19 8.25
N ALA A 208 36.41 -22.15 8.46
CA ALA A 208 35.57 -21.07 7.97
C ALA A 208 35.55 -19.92 8.97
N PHE A 209 35.80 -18.71 8.52
CA PHE A 209 35.60 -17.47 9.26
C PHE A 209 34.42 -16.72 8.68
N ALA A 210 33.46 -16.38 9.49
CA ALA A 210 32.25 -15.69 9.07
C ALA A 210 31.87 -14.57 10.04
N GLY A 211 31.26 -13.52 9.50
CA GLY A 211 30.49 -12.57 10.29
C GLY A 211 29.15 -13.17 10.74
N GLU A 212 28.26 -12.31 11.24
CA GLU A 212 26.87 -12.69 11.52
C GLU A 212 26.18 -13.19 10.26
N GLY A 213 25.18 -14.07 10.41
CA GLY A 213 24.40 -14.61 9.28
C GLY A 213 24.72 -16.04 8.89
N VAL A 214 25.87 -16.60 9.30
CA VAL A 214 26.18 -18.02 9.17
C VAL A 214 25.73 -18.77 10.42
N SER A 215 24.85 -19.74 10.26
CA SER A 215 24.36 -20.57 11.37
C SER A 215 25.39 -21.62 11.79
N ARG A 216 25.89 -22.40 10.81
CA ARG A 216 26.87 -23.46 11.03
C ARG A 216 27.55 -23.91 9.75
N ILE A 217 28.67 -24.60 9.92
CA ILE A 217 29.32 -25.39 8.86
C ILE A 217 28.78 -26.81 8.94
N VAL A 218 27.92 -27.17 8.00
CA VAL A 218 27.28 -28.49 7.92
C VAL A 218 28.32 -29.56 7.68
N MET A 219 29.27 -29.30 6.77
CA MET A 219 30.37 -30.21 6.45
C MET A 219 31.55 -29.42 5.87
N MET A 220 32.75 -29.80 6.24
CA MET A 220 34.00 -29.34 5.63
C MET A 220 34.92 -30.54 5.39
N GLN A 221 35.44 -30.65 4.17
CA GLN A 221 36.35 -31.74 3.76
C GLN A 221 37.59 -31.19 3.08
N VAL A 222 38.73 -31.81 3.34
CA VAL A 222 39.99 -31.52 2.66
C VAL A 222 40.55 -32.80 2.04
N PHE A 223 41.05 -32.69 0.83
CA PHE A 223 41.51 -33.82 0.04
C PHE A 223 43.02 -33.71 -0.27
N SER A 224 43.69 -34.84 -0.40
CA SER A 224 45.05 -34.93 -0.93
C SER A 224 45.06 -34.66 -2.46
N ARG A 225 46.23 -34.46 -3.03
CA ARG A 225 46.39 -34.28 -4.51
C ARG A 225 45.86 -35.48 -5.31
N GLY A 226 45.84 -36.68 -4.76
CA GLY A 226 45.31 -37.87 -5.38
C GLY A 226 43.80 -38.08 -5.11
N GLY A 227 43.08 -37.11 -4.52
CA GLY A 227 41.66 -37.19 -4.24
C GLY A 227 41.29 -37.93 -2.96
N GLY A 228 42.28 -38.43 -2.19
CA GLY A 228 42.00 -39.10 -0.92
C GLY A 228 41.60 -38.08 0.17
N LEU A 229 40.57 -38.41 0.95
CA LEU A 229 40.09 -37.59 2.08
C LEU A 229 41.16 -37.57 3.17
N VAL A 230 41.58 -36.37 3.59
CA VAL A 230 42.59 -36.18 4.67
C VAL A 230 42.00 -35.53 5.91
N PHE A 231 40.87 -34.86 5.74
CA PHE A 231 40.11 -34.26 6.87
C PHE A 231 38.63 -34.17 6.54
N GLU A 232 37.79 -34.45 7.52
CA GLU A 232 36.36 -34.18 7.51
C GLU A 232 35.89 -33.71 8.90
N ARG A 233 35.09 -32.70 8.91
CA ARG A 233 34.38 -32.24 10.09
C ARG A 233 32.96 -31.84 9.72
N ARG A 234 32.02 -32.16 10.59
CA ARG A 234 30.60 -31.86 10.43
C ARG A 234 30.07 -31.09 11.64
N ASP A 235 29.01 -30.32 11.39
CA ASP A 235 28.21 -29.64 12.42
C ASP A 235 29.03 -28.85 13.45
N PHE A 236 29.66 -27.78 12.98
CA PHE A 236 30.43 -26.90 13.85
C PHE A 236 30.18 -25.42 13.53
N ALA A 237 30.38 -24.53 14.51
CA ALA A 237 30.25 -23.10 14.34
C ALA A 237 31.42 -22.54 13.51
N PRO A 238 31.20 -21.50 12.69
CA PRO A 238 32.29 -20.74 12.11
C PRO A 238 33.14 -20.09 13.21
N ASN A 239 34.31 -19.60 12.87
CA ASN A 239 35.25 -18.94 13.79
C ASN A 239 35.80 -19.85 14.91
N ASP A 240 35.73 -21.15 14.74
CA ASP A 240 36.33 -22.12 15.67
C ASP A 240 37.56 -22.81 15.03
N PRO A 241 38.79 -22.30 15.24
CA PRO A 241 40.02 -22.89 14.70
C PRO A 241 40.24 -24.33 15.16
N LEU A 242 39.80 -24.68 16.38
CA LEU A 242 40.01 -26.03 16.92
C LEU A 242 39.15 -27.09 16.25
N ARG A 243 38.08 -26.68 15.52
CA ARG A 243 37.27 -27.54 14.69
C ARG A 243 37.78 -27.62 13.25
N GLY A 244 38.70 -26.73 12.88
CA GLY A 244 39.33 -26.72 11.57
C GLY A 244 40.41 -27.79 11.37
N TRP A 245 40.90 -27.91 10.14
CA TRP A 245 41.99 -28.78 9.80
C TRP A 245 43.34 -28.15 10.17
N ASN A 246 44.15 -28.86 10.94
CA ASN A 246 45.45 -28.41 11.44
C ASN A 246 46.63 -28.90 10.55
N GLY A 247 46.38 -29.28 9.33
CA GLY A 247 47.45 -29.78 8.44
C GLY A 247 47.95 -31.16 8.80
N ARG A 248 47.18 -31.95 9.58
CA ARG A 248 47.57 -33.34 9.91
C ARG A 248 46.65 -34.37 9.25
N TRP A 249 47.23 -35.50 8.89
CA TRP A 249 46.52 -36.71 8.49
C TRP A 249 47.13 -37.90 9.25
N GLN A 250 46.29 -38.69 9.92
CA GLN A 250 46.70 -39.81 10.74
C GLN A 250 47.79 -39.41 11.81
N GLY A 251 47.62 -38.22 12.39
CA GLY A 251 48.52 -37.71 13.45
C GLY A 251 49.86 -37.08 12.97
N LYS A 252 50.19 -37.19 11.68
CA LYS A 252 51.42 -36.64 11.10
C LYS A 252 51.11 -35.39 10.26
N TYR A 253 52.00 -34.42 10.22
CA TYR A 253 51.86 -33.29 9.29
C TYR A 253 51.92 -33.76 7.85
N VAL A 254 51.05 -33.24 7.03
CA VAL A 254 51.06 -33.52 5.57
C VAL A 254 52.23 -32.82 4.91
N GLN A 255 52.61 -33.25 3.73
CA GLN A 255 53.64 -32.60 2.91
C GLN A 255 53.19 -31.19 2.49
N PRO A 256 54.08 -30.20 2.41
CA PRO A 256 53.79 -28.90 1.88
C PRO A 256 53.22 -29.00 0.44
N GLY A 257 52.18 -28.19 0.17
CA GLY A 257 51.55 -28.22 -1.14
C GLY A 257 50.10 -27.79 -1.12
N VAL A 258 49.43 -27.94 -2.21
CA VAL A 258 48.03 -27.52 -2.41
C VAL A 258 47.07 -28.69 -2.16
N TYR A 259 46.05 -28.43 -1.37
CA TYR A 259 45.00 -29.35 -0.92
C TYR A 259 43.64 -28.82 -1.33
N PRO A 260 42.92 -29.50 -2.23
CA PRO A 260 41.53 -29.14 -2.53
C PRO A 260 40.65 -29.32 -1.32
N TRP A 261 39.63 -28.48 -1.20
CA TRP A 261 38.65 -28.58 -0.13
C TRP A 261 37.25 -28.29 -0.64
N THR A 262 36.24 -28.78 0.12
CA THR A 262 34.82 -28.47 -0.04
C THR A 262 34.20 -28.15 1.30
N ALA A 263 33.16 -27.30 1.29
CA ALA A 263 32.36 -27.02 2.47
C ALA A 263 30.90 -26.79 2.09
N VAL A 264 30.01 -27.19 3.00
CA VAL A 264 28.57 -26.84 2.98
C VAL A 264 28.31 -25.95 4.16
N VAL A 265 27.81 -24.77 3.94
CA VAL A 265 27.53 -23.74 4.96
C VAL A 265 26.05 -23.48 5.00
N GLU A 266 25.48 -23.47 6.21
CA GLU A 266 24.08 -23.13 6.44
C GLU A 266 23.98 -21.73 7.02
N TYR A 267 23.10 -20.94 6.41
CA TYR A 267 22.79 -19.57 6.81
C TYR A 267 21.64 -19.53 7.83
N LEU A 268 21.40 -18.37 8.44
CA LEU A 268 20.32 -18.19 9.43
C LEU A 268 18.92 -18.41 8.85
N ASP A 269 18.74 -18.27 7.54
CA ASP A 269 17.49 -18.57 6.84
C ASP A 269 17.27 -20.08 6.55
N GLY A 270 18.21 -20.93 7.00
CA GLY A 270 18.19 -22.38 6.78
C GLY A 270 18.67 -22.84 5.40
N LYS A 271 18.96 -21.91 4.48
CA LYS A 271 19.52 -22.26 3.18
C LYS A 271 20.96 -22.75 3.31
N GLN A 272 21.31 -23.73 2.47
CA GLN A 272 22.66 -24.25 2.42
C GLN A 272 23.33 -23.87 1.10
N LYS A 273 24.62 -23.49 1.20
CA LYS A 273 25.45 -23.15 0.05
C LYS A 273 26.73 -23.99 0.04
N TYR A 274 27.08 -24.46 -1.14
CA TYR A 274 28.29 -25.24 -1.37
C TYR A 274 29.44 -24.32 -1.75
N PHE A 275 30.62 -24.55 -1.14
CA PHE A 275 31.88 -23.86 -1.41
C PHE A 275 32.96 -24.87 -1.72
N GLN A 276 33.87 -24.48 -2.57
CA GLN A 276 35.08 -25.27 -2.91
C GLN A 276 36.27 -24.35 -3.22
N GLY A 277 37.44 -24.88 -3.02
CA GLY A 277 38.65 -24.13 -3.28
C GLY A 277 39.91 -24.95 -2.99
N ASN A 278 41.02 -24.24 -2.85
CA ASN A 278 42.33 -24.82 -2.50
C ASN A 278 42.89 -24.12 -1.26
N VAL A 279 43.55 -24.89 -0.41
CA VAL A 279 44.36 -24.38 0.68
C VAL A 279 45.82 -24.85 0.50
N THR A 280 46.78 -23.94 0.66
CA THR A 280 48.21 -24.24 0.56
C THR A 280 48.76 -24.49 1.94
N VAL A 281 49.42 -25.64 2.13
CA VAL A 281 50.18 -25.96 3.34
C VAL A 281 51.63 -25.56 3.14
N VAL A 282 52.17 -24.76 4.04
CA VAL A 282 53.58 -24.32 4.06
C VAL A 282 54.28 -24.78 5.33
N ASN A 283 55.64 -24.81 5.28
CA ASN A 283 56.48 -25.15 6.44
C ASN A 283 56.61 -23.96 7.43
#